data_515f3d6dcf2f9f7b72e43fcc2bceec1c
#
_entry.id   515f3d6dcf2f9f7b72e43fcc2bceec1c
#
_cell.length_a   1.000
_cell.length_b   1.000
_cell.length_c   1.000
_cell.angle_alpha   90.00
_cell.angle_beta   90.00
_cell.angle_gamma   90.00
#
_symmetry.space_group_name_H-M   'P 1'
#
loop_
_entity.id
_entity.type
_entity.pdbx_description
1 polymer ?
#
loop_
_entity_poly.entity_id
_entity_poly.type
_entity_poly.pdbx_seq_one_letter_code
_entity_poly.pdbx_strand_id
1 'polypeptide(L)'
;MNIMKKLERPKNIHHQAFLCRDAEQTRWFYEDVMGFKLVTALDIKTSHGSNEPLEYMHIFFEMGNGDHIAFFDIPDEVEEEKFNYNNGLNQHIAFEVDTFEELEAWKKHLNKEIWWASDPIDHDFIHSIYFYDPNGLALEITCRDKNYDQIMENDKNVAHENLKKWTKRTRSKKEAKIGSEKLDERTLDFNEVVKRLKISGLV
;
A
#
# COMPACT_ATOMS: atom_id res chain seq x y z
N MET A 1 29.59 -17.59 -21.87
CA MET A 1 28.55 -17.83 -20.87
C MET A 1 28.50 -16.62 -19.94
N ASN A 2 27.55 -15.70 -20.18
CA ASN A 2 27.43 -14.46 -19.37
C ASN A 2 26.86 -14.87 -18.00
N ILE A 3 27.71 -14.86 -16.98
CA ILE A 3 27.26 -15.01 -15.60
C ILE A 3 26.54 -13.71 -15.25
N MET A 4 25.21 -13.69 -15.41
CA MET A 4 24.42 -12.58 -14.87
C MET A 4 24.70 -12.51 -13.37
N LYS A 5 25.33 -11.44 -12.95
CA LYS A 5 25.52 -11.15 -11.52
C LYS A 5 24.14 -11.25 -10.87
N LYS A 6 23.96 -12.17 -9.93
CA LYS A 6 22.69 -12.33 -9.24
C LYS A 6 22.37 -11.01 -8.55
N LEU A 7 21.30 -10.34 -8.99
CA LEU A 7 20.88 -9.11 -8.35
C LEU A 7 20.45 -9.40 -6.89
N GLU A 8 20.87 -8.55 -5.99
CA GLU A 8 20.37 -8.60 -4.63
C GLU A 8 18.89 -8.17 -4.62
N ARG A 9 18.11 -8.81 -3.78
CA ARG A 9 16.71 -8.38 -3.59
C ARG A 9 16.66 -7.00 -2.94
N PRO A 10 15.68 -6.16 -3.27
CA PRO A 10 15.43 -4.91 -2.54
C PRO A 10 15.30 -5.17 -1.03
N LYS A 11 15.76 -4.25 -0.21
CA LYS A 11 15.83 -4.44 1.26
C LYS A 11 14.51 -4.09 1.95
N ASN A 12 13.87 -3.01 1.53
CA ASN A 12 12.68 -2.41 2.14
C ASN A 12 11.87 -1.66 1.08
N ILE A 13 10.72 -1.16 1.48
CA ILE A 13 9.93 -0.22 0.70
C ILE A 13 10.40 1.19 1.10
N HIS A 14 11.03 1.92 0.17
CA HIS A 14 11.46 3.29 0.44
C HIS A 14 10.29 4.23 0.69
N HIS A 15 9.28 4.17 -0.19
CA HIS A 15 8.02 4.88 -0.03
C HIS A 15 6.90 4.20 -0.81
N GLN A 16 5.67 4.45 -0.39
CA GLN A 16 4.45 4.19 -1.15
C GLN A 16 3.81 5.53 -1.44
N ALA A 17 3.34 5.74 -2.68
CA ALA A 17 2.77 7.00 -3.10
C ALA A 17 1.34 6.83 -3.63
N PHE A 18 0.45 7.75 -3.24
CA PHE A 18 -0.97 7.74 -3.58
C PHE A 18 -1.42 9.14 -4.02
N LEU A 19 -2.52 9.21 -4.76
CA LEU A 19 -3.23 10.46 -4.97
C LEU A 19 -3.95 10.83 -3.67
N CYS A 20 -3.92 12.11 -3.28
CA CYS A 20 -4.75 12.60 -2.18
C CYS A 20 -5.76 13.64 -2.68
N ARG A 21 -6.82 13.79 -1.90
CA ARG A 21 -7.88 14.77 -2.17
C ARG A 21 -7.40 16.19 -1.92
N ASP A 22 -6.61 16.37 -0.89
CA ASP A 22 -6.08 17.66 -0.43
C ASP A 22 -4.86 17.40 0.45
N ALA A 23 -3.78 18.15 0.19
CA ALA A 23 -2.51 17.97 0.89
C ALA A 23 -2.61 18.31 2.39
N GLU A 24 -3.35 19.37 2.78
CA GLU A 24 -3.48 19.77 4.18
C GLU A 24 -4.39 18.84 4.97
N GLN A 25 -5.47 18.33 4.36
CA GLN A 25 -6.31 17.30 4.98
C GLN A 25 -5.50 16.03 5.21
N THR A 26 -4.64 15.66 4.25
CA THR A 26 -3.76 14.50 4.34
C THR A 26 -2.68 14.71 5.40
N ARG A 27 -2.07 15.92 5.48
CA ARG A 27 -1.13 16.30 6.55
C ARG A 27 -1.76 16.16 7.92
N TRP A 28 -2.95 16.72 8.12
CA TRP A 28 -3.68 16.59 9.39
C TRP A 28 -3.82 15.12 9.80
N PHE A 29 -4.21 14.25 8.88
CA PHE A 29 -4.40 12.85 9.22
C PHE A 29 -3.08 12.16 9.53
N TYR A 30 -2.08 12.25 8.66
CA TYR A 30 -0.82 11.51 8.81
C TYR A 30 0.11 12.13 9.87
N GLU A 31 0.09 13.43 10.08
CA GLU A 31 0.93 14.07 11.08
C GLU A 31 0.21 14.23 12.44
N ASP A 32 -0.99 14.83 12.46
CA ASP A 32 -1.66 15.14 13.72
C ASP A 32 -2.38 13.93 14.31
N VAL A 33 -2.94 13.02 13.50
CA VAL A 33 -3.64 11.80 13.96
C VAL A 33 -2.68 10.63 14.05
N MET A 34 -1.92 10.31 12.99
CA MET A 34 -1.03 9.14 12.95
C MET A 34 0.34 9.39 13.59
N GLY A 35 0.72 10.65 13.83
CA GLY A 35 1.98 11.00 14.48
C GLY A 35 3.21 10.82 13.59
N PHE A 36 3.05 10.66 12.26
CA PHE A 36 4.16 10.63 11.33
C PHE A 36 4.68 12.05 11.10
N LYS A 37 5.94 12.19 10.69
CA LYS A 37 6.51 13.52 10.47
C LYS A 37 6.40 13.91 9.01
N LEU A 38 5.82 15.08 8.72
CA LEU A 38 5.97 15.69 7.40
C LEU A 38 7.44 16.10 7.20
N VAL A 39 8.14 15.40 6.30
CA VAL A 39 9.58 15.64 6.06
C VAL A 39 9.86 16.29 4.72
N THR A 40 8.91 16.27 3.80
CA THR A 40 9.07 16.84 2.47
C THR A 40 7.73 17.30 1.93
N ALA A 41 7.70 18.52 1.34
CA ALA A 41 6.60 19.06 0.57
C ALA A 41 7.17 19.78 -0.67
N LEU A 42 6.99 19.17 -1.82
CA LEU A 42 7.55 19.64 -3.09
C LEU A 42 6.45 20.27 -3.94
N ASP A 43 6.50 21.59 -4.11
CA ASP A 43 5.67 22.32 -5.07
C ASP A 43 6.28 22.20 -6.46
N ILE A 44 5.65 21.43 -7.33
CA ILE A 44 6.19 21.06 -8.64
C ILE A 44 5.27 21.61 -9.73
N LYS A 45 5.88 22.28 -10.72
CA LYS A 45 5.18 22.91 -11.84
C LYS A 45 5.39 22.21 -13.18
N THR A 46 6.21 21.16 -13.18
CA THR A 46 6.59 20.48 -14.41
C THR A 46 6.82 19.00 -14.12
N SER A 47 6.25 18.12 -14.90
CA SER A 47 6.51 16.69 -14.81
C SER A 47 8.01 16.37 -14.97
N HIS A 48 8.57 15.63 -14.03
CA HIS A 48 9.99 15.22 -14.09
C HIS A 48 10.30 14.23 -15.22
N GLY A 49 9.30 13.50 -15.72
CA GLY A 49 9.50 12.54 -16.80
C GLY A 49 9.40 13.17 -18.19
N SER A 50 8.27 13.84 -18.47
CA SER A 50 7.96 14.40 -19.80
C SER A 50 8.39 15.85 -19.99
N ASN A 51 8.71 16.59 -18.92
CA ASN A 51 8.91 18.04 -18.89
C ASN A 51 7.67 18.87 -19.34
N GLU A 52 6.50 18.25 -19.41
CA GLU A 52 5.25 18.96 -19.67
C GLU A 52 4.78 19.71 -18.43
N PRO A 53 4.04 20.82 -18.58
CA PRO A 53 3.44 21.51 -17.46
C PRO A 53 2.52 20.56 -16.68
N LEU A 54 2.76 20.44 -15.37
CA LEU A 54 1.96 19.64 -14.47
C LEU A 54 2.13 20.21 -13.06
N GLU A 55 1.08 20.82 -12.53
CA GLU A 55 1.09 21.39 -11.19
C GLU A 55 0.67 20.35 -10.16
N TYR A 56 1.54 20.06 -9.19
CA TYR A 56 1.22 19.19 -8.09
C TYR A 56 2.08 19.44 -6.86
N MET A 57 1.53 19.12 -5.69
CA MET A 57 2.27 18.99 -4.44
C MET A 57 2.62 17.54 -4.18
N HIS A 58 3.88 17.23 -3.87
CA HIS A 58 4.30 15.90 -3.45
C HIS A 58 4.79 15.94 -2.00
N ILE A 59 4.06 15.29 -1.10
CA ILE A 59 4.33 15.31 0.34
C ILE A 59 4.75 13.92 0.84
N PHE A 60 5.69 13.90 1.79
CA PHE A 60 6.22 12.67 2.40
C PHE A 60 6.10 12.72 3.91
N PHE A 61 5.60 11.65 4.48
CA PHE A 61 5.51 11.43 5.92
C PHE A 61 6.42 10.29 6.33
N GLU A 62 7.34 10.56 7.26
CA GLU A 62 8.31 9.58 7.78
C GLU A 62 7.69 8.78 8.92
N MET A 63 7.81 7.46 8.83
CA MET A 63 7.46 6.50 9.86
C MET A 63 8.62 6.27 10.84
N GLY A 64 8.36 5.56 11.94
CA GLY A 64 9.34 5.31 13.00
C GLY A 64 10.61 4.57 12.55
N ASN A 65 10.56 3.84 11.45
CA ASN A 65 11.69 3.10 10.88
C ASN A 65 12.45 3.87 9.78
N GLY A 66 12.03 5.10 9.43
CA GLY A 66 12.59 5.91 8.36
C GLY A 66 12.04 5.62 6.96
N ASP A 67 11.11 4.69 6.80
CA ASP A 67 10.36 4.52 5.56
C ASP A 67 9.26 5.59 5.47
N HIS A 68 8.69 5.80 4.27
CA HIS A 68 7.76 6.89 4.04
C HIS A 68 6.45 6.41 3.41
N ILE A 69 5.38 7.11 3.77
CA ILE A 69 4.18 7.18 2.94
C ILE A 69 4.12 8.56 2.28
N ALA A 70 3.76 8.61 1.01
CA ALA A 70 3.81 9.82 0.21
C ALA A 70 2.49 10.05 -0.54
N PHE A 71 2.20 11.31 -0.84
CA PHE A 71 0.98 11.67 -1.55
C PHE A 71 1.24 12.72 -2.62
N PHE A 72 0.46 12.61 -3.70
CA PHE A 72 0.34 13.59 -4.75
C PHE A 72 -0.99 14.31 -4.59
N ASP A 73 -0.94 15.61 -4.40
CA ASP A 73 -2.08 16.51 -4.55
C ASP A 73 -1.98 17.14 -5.95
N ILE A 74 -2.87 16.73 -6.84
CA ILE A 74 -2.90 17.17 -8.24
C ILE A 74 -4.26 17.82 -8.47
N PRO A 75 -4.37 19.18 -8.41
CA PRO A 75 -5.66 19.87 -8.47
C PRO A 75 -6.53 19.51 -9.67
N ASP A 76 -5.91 19.26 -10.82
CA ASP A 76 -6.61 18.89 -12.06
C ASP A 76 -7.11 17.43 -12.08
N GLU A 77 -6.70 16.62 -11.12
CA GLU A 77 -7.09 15.20 -10.99
C GLU A 77 -8.01 14.91 -9.81
N VAL A 78 -8.45 15.94 -9.09
CA VAL A 78 -9.35 15.77 -7.93
C VAL A 78 -10.78 15.50 -8.43
N GLU A 79 -11.18 14.24 -8.31
CA GLU A 79 -12.52 13.75 -8.62
C GLU A 79 -13.05 12.94 -7.42
N GLU A 80 -14.26 13.22 -6.97
CA GLU A 80 -14.82 12.59 -5.76
C GLU A 80 -14.80 11.05 -5.82
N GLU A 81 -15.03 10.48 -7.00
CA GLU A 81 -15.06 9.05 -7.23
C GLU A 81 -13.72 8.37 -6.96
N LYS A 82 -12.60 9.08 -7.14
CA LYS A 82 -11.25 8.56 -6.87
C LYS A 82 -10.99 8.33 -5.38
N PHE A 83 -11.73 9.02 -4.51
CA PHE A 83 -11.58 9.00 -3.06
C PHE A 83 -12.72 8.27 -2.35
N ASN A 84 -13.55 7.57 -3.09
CA ASN A 84 -14.56 6.69 -2.51
C ASN A 84 -13.88 5.46 -1.88
N TYR A 85 -14.44 4.97 -0.76
CA TYR A 85 -14.00 3.77 -0.03
C TYR A 85 -14.15 2.46 -0.83
N ASN A 86 -13.83 2.50 -2.14
CA ASN A 86 -13.98 1.39 -3.08
C ASN A 86 -12.87 0.36 -2.99
N ASN A 87 -11.75 0.72 -2.40
CA ASN A 87 -10.67 -0.20 -2.11
C ASN A 87 -11.03 -0.92 -0.82
N GLY A 88 -11.75 -2.03 -0.93
CA GLY A 88 -12.00 -2.89 0.22
C GLY A 88 -10.68 -3.37 0.84
N LEU A 89 -10.77 -4.07 1.96
CA LEU A 89 -9.61 -4.65 2.68
C LEU A 89 -8.69 -5.54 1.83
N ASN A 90 -9.04 -5.78 0.56
CA ASN A 90 -8.20 -6.48 -0.43
C ASN A 90 -6.97 -5.66 -0.88
N GLN A 91 -6.97 -4.36 -0.64
CA GLN A 91 -5.86 -3.44 -0.93
C GLN A 91 -5.74 -2.50 0.25
N HIS A 92 -4.77 -2.71 1.11
CA HIS A 92 -4.53 -1.92 2.30
C HIS A 92 -3.04 -1.76 2.58
N ILE A 93 -2.71 -0.84 3.45
CA ILE A 93 -1.38 -0.67 4.02
C ILE A 93 -1.46 -1.06 5.48
N ALA A 94 -0.58 -1.96 5.91
CA ALA A 94 -0.44 -2.36 7.30
C ALA A 94 0.78 -1.68 7.93
N PHE A 95 0.55 -0.93 9.00
CA PHE A 95 1.59 -0.36 9.86
C PHE A 95 1.79 -1.27 11.06
N GLU A 96 3.04 -1.53 11.42
CA GLU A 96 3.37 -2.41 12.55
C GLU A 96 3.59 -1.61 13.83
N VAL A 97 3.06 -2.11 14.94
CA VAL A 97 3.36 -1.69 16.31
C VAL A 97 3.94 -2.88 17.08
N ASP A 98 4.64 -2.62 18.17
CA ASP A 98 5.41 -3.66 18.85
C ASP A 98 4.53 -4.61 19.68
N THR A 99 3.43 -4.12 20.25
CA THR A 99 2.64 -4.89 21.22
C THR A 99 1.13 -4.82 21.00
N PHE A 100 0.40 -5.78 21.54
CA PHE A 100 -1.06 -5.80 21.54
C PHE A 100 -1.66 -4.64 22.35
N GLU A 101 -1.00 -4.24 23.42
CA GLU A 101 -1.40 -3.09 24.23
C GLU A 101 -1.32 -1.79 23.44
N GLU A 102 -0.29 -1.63 22.60
CA GLU A 102 -0.18 -0.50 21.67
C GLU A 102 -1.28 -0.54 20.61
N LEU A 103 -1.59 -1.72 20.06
CA LEU A 103 -2.69 -1.90 19.13
C LEU A 103 -4.03 -1.44 19.73
N GLU A 104 -4.32 -1.83 20.98
CA GLU A 104 -5.52 -1.39 21.69
C GLU A 104 -5.50 0.13 21.97
N ALA A 105 -4.35 0.69 22.28
CA ALA A 105 -4.19 2.13 22.46
C ALA A 105 -4.47 2.89 21.15
N TRP A 106 -3.97 2.39 20.03
CA TRP A 106 -4.26 2.93 18.71
C TRP A 106 -5.76 2.86 18.36
N LYS A 107 -6.42 1.75 18.62
CA LYS A 107 -7.88 1.65 18.46
C LYS A 107 -8.61 2.73 19.22
N LYS A 108 -8.28 2.94 20.50
CA LYS A 108 -8.91 3.98 21.33
C LYS A 108 -8.66 5.38 20.79
N HIS A 109 -7.43 5.64 20.35
CA HIS A 109 -7.02 6.92 19.75
C HIS A 109 -7.81 7.19 18.47
N LEU A 110 -7.84 6.25 17.52
CA LEU A 110 -8.54 6.41 16.25
C LEU A 110 -10.05 6.58 16.44
N ASN A 111 -10.68 5.83 17.34
CA ASN A 111 -12.10 6.01 17.65
C ASN A 111 -12.42 7.40 18.22
N LYS A 112 -11.47 8.04 18.88
CA LYS A 112 -11.61 9.42 19.36
C LYS A 112 -11.42 10.45 18.26
N GLU A 113 -10.39 10.29 17.40
CA GLU A 113 -9.97 11.30 16.43
C GLU A 113 -10.72 11.19 15.09
N ILE A 114 -11.02 9.97 14.63
CA ILE A 114 -11.64 9.71 13.31
C ILE A 114 -12.94 8.89 13.37
N TRP A 115 -13.50 8.68 14.57
CA TRP A 115 -14.77 8.04 14.87
C TRP A 115 -14.78 6.52 14.86
N TRP A 116 -14.00 5.82 14.03
CA TRP A 116 -14.10 4.39 13.95
C TRP A 116 -12.81 3.68 13.51
N ALA A 117 -12.46 2.66 14.27
CA ALA A 117 -11.56 1.58 13.89
C ALA A 117 -12.19 0.26 14.36
N SER A 118 -11.91 -0.83 13.65
CA SER A 118 -12.44 -2.15 13.98
C SER A 118 -12.00 -2.61 15.37
N ASP A 119 -12.69 -3.60 15.92
CA ASP A 119 -12.14 -4.40 16.99
C ASP A 119 -10.90 -5.16 16.50
N PRO A 120 -9.96 -5.52 17.38
CA PRO A 120 -8.84 -6.35 17.02
C PRO A 120 -9.30 -7.69 16.43
N ILE A 121 -8.76 -8.03 15.27
CA ILE A 121 -8.99 -9.29 14.57
C ILE A 121 -7.74 -10.14 14.70
N ASP A 122 -7.90 -11.36 15.14
CA ASP A 122 -6.84 -12.37 15.23
C ASP A 122 -6.70 -13.09 13.89
N HIS A 123 -5.50 -13.06 13.33
CA HIS A 123 -5.13 -13.75 12.10
C HIS A 123 -4.14 -14.91 12.36
N ASP A 124 -4.13 -15.45 13.58
CA ASP A 124 -3.26 -16.50 14.08
C ASP A 124 -1.80 -16.04 14.30
N PHE A 125 -1.19 -15.32 13.38
CA PHE A 125 0.21 -14.85 13.44
C PHE A 125 0.35 -13.35 13.72
N ILE A 126 -0.72 -12.57 13.52
CA ILE A 126 -0.81 -11.13 13.82
C ILE A 126 -2.19 -10.79 14.37
N HIS A 127 -2.28 -9.67 15.09
CA HIS A 127 -3.55 -9.06 15.49
C HIS A 127 -3.65 -7.69 14.83
N SER A 128 -4.81 -7.35 14.28
CA SER A 128 -4.96 -6.16 13.43
C SER A 128 -6.24 -5.40 13.72
N ILE A 129 -6.18 -4.07 13.57
CA ILE A 129 -7.33 -3.18 13.48
C ILE A 129 -7.35 -2.50 12.12
N TYR A 130 -8.56 -2.20 11.61
CA TYR A 130 -8.77 -1.65 10.28
C TYR A 130 -9.54 -0.34 10.34
N PHE A 131 -9.17 0.61 9.48
CA PHE A 131 -9.79 1.92 9.36
C PHE A 131 -9.50 2.51 7.97
N TYR A 132 -9.96 3.74 7.72
CA TYR A 132 -9.71 4.45 6.47
C TYR A 132 -9.12 5.83 6.73
N ASP A 133 -8.27 6.28 5.81
CA ASP A 133 -7.82 7.66 5.78
C ASP A 133 -8.85 8.57 5.06
N PRO A 134 -8.70 9.91 5.08
CA PRO A 134 -9.57 10.84 4.37
C PRO A 134 -9.60 10.65 2.84
N ASN A 135 -8.59 10.00 2.27
CA ASN A 135 -8.51 9.72 0.84
C ASN A 135 -9.21 8.41 0.44
N GLY A 136 -9.80 7.69 1.40
CA GLY A 136 -10.45 6.41 1.17
C GLY A 136 -9.48 5.23 1.07
N LEU A 137 -8.22 5.38 1.47
CA LEU A 137 -7.27 4.27 1.57
C LEU A 137 -7.62 3.41 2.78
N ALA A 138 -7.72 2.10 2.56
CA ALA A 138 -7.84 1.14 3.64
C ALA A 138 -6.50 1.01 4.35
N LEU A 139 -6.52 1.17 5.65
CA LEU A 139 -5.35 1.11 6.52
C LEU A 139 -5.54 0.04 7.59
N GLU A 140 -4.43 -0.51 8.01
CA GLU A 140 -4.33 -1.49 9.07
C GLU A 140 -3.24 -1.06 10.06
N ILE A 141 -3.47 -1.25 11.35
CA ILE A 141 -2.38 -1.31 12.33
C ILE A 141 -2.35 -2.74 12.84
N THR A 142 -1.16 -3.33 12.86
CA THR A 142 -0.94 -4.72 13.22
C THR A 142 0.17 -4.88 14.25
N CYS A 143 0.07 -5.91 15.07
CA CYS A 143 1.16 -6.39 15.91
C CYS A 143 1.34 -7.89 15.76
N ARG A 144 2.55 -8.36 16.00
CA ARG A 144 2.87 -9.80 15.90
C ARG A 144 2.30 -10.58 17.09
N ASP A 145 1.78 -11.77 16.81
CA ASP A 145 1.53 -12.76 17.88
C ASP A 145 2.86 -13.25 18.46
N LYS A 146 2.82 -13.70 19.71
CA LYS A 146 4.00 -14.28 20.40
C LYS A 146 4.64 -15.47 19.69
N ASN A 147 3.88 -16.16 18.84
CA ASN A 147 4.35 -17.31 18.07
C ASN A 147 4.70 -16.95 16.61
N TYR A 148 4.69 -15.65 16.26
CA TYR A 148 4.87 -15.16 14.88
C TYR A 148 6.04 -15.83 14.16
N ASP A 149 7.24 -15.81 14.73
CA ASP A 149 8.44 -16.34 14.08
C ASP A 149 8.34 -17.84 13.80
N GLN A 150 7.76 -18.60 14.74
CA GLN A 150 7.56 -20.04 14.57
C GLN A 150 6.53 -20.35 13.47
N ILE A 151 5.44 -19.60 13.43
CA ILE A 151 4.38 -19.74 12.42
C ILE A 151 4.96 -19.40 11.03
N MET A 152 5.65 -18.25 10.91
CA MET A 152 6.23 -17.83 9.64
C MET A 152 7.31 -18.80 9.12
N GLU A 153 8.12 -19.40 9.99
CA GLU A 153 9.10 -20.41 9.56
C GLU A 153 8.42 -21.71 9.08
N ASN A 154 7.35 -22.12 9.75
CA ASN A 154 6.56 -23.26 9.31
C ASN A 154 5.90 -22.99 7.95
N ASP A 155 5.27 -21.82 7.79
CA ASP A 155 4.59 -21.45 6.56
C ASP A 155 5.56 -21.30 5.37
N LYS A 156 6.72 -20.75 5.59
CA LYS A 156 7.79 -20.65 4.59
C LYS A 156 8.14 -22.00 3.98
N ASN A 157 8.17 -23.06 4.79
CA ASN A 157 8.49 -24.40 4.34
C ASN A 157 7.41 -25.00 3.43
N VAL A 158 6.15 -24.59 3.56
CA VAL A 158 5.02 -25.15 2.79
C VAL A 158 4.41 -24.17 1.80
N ALA A 159 4.87 -22.92 1.76
CA ALA A 159 4.28 -21.83 0.96
C ALA A 159 4.11 -22.20 -0.52
N HIS A 160 5.15 -22.71 -1.17
CA HIS A 160 5.10 -23.11 -2.58
C HIS A 160 4.16 -24.29 -2.84
N GLU A 161 4.09 -25.24 -1.93
CA GLU A 161 3.16 -26.35 -2.04
C GLU A 161 1.72 -25.89 -1.90
N ASN A 162 1.44 -25.06 -0.91
CA ASN A 162 0.12 -24.49 -0.69
C ASN A 162 -0.33 -23.64 -1.90
N LEU A 163 0.55 -22.80 -2.45
CA LEU A 163 0.26 -22.02 -3.66
C LEU A 163 -0.05 -22.94 -4.86
N LYS A 164 0.70 -24.04 -5.04
CA LYS A 164 0.44 -25.02 -6.10
C LYS A 164 -0.91 -25.72 -5.93
N LYS A 165 -1.26 -26.11 -4.72
CA LYS A 165 -2.57 -26.72 -4.39
C LYS A 165 -3.70 -25.73 -4.68
N TRP A 166 -3.55 -24.47 -4.25
CA TRP A 166 -4.50 -23.38 -4.53
C TRP A 166 -4.71 -23.18 -6.02
N THR A 167 -3.62 -23.04 -6.77
CA THR A 167 -3.65 -22.84 -8.22
C THR A 167 -4.41 -23.97 -8.90
N LYS A 168 -4.08 -25.23 -8.60
CA LYS A 168 -4.76 -26.40 -9.15
C LYS A 168 -6.27 -26.37 -8.87
N ARG A 169 -6.66 -26.05 -7.63
CA ARG A 169 -8.07 -26.02 -7.21
C ARG A 169 -8.88 -24.90 -7.86
N THR A 170 -8.26 -23.74 -8.11
CA THR A 170 -8.96 -22.52 -8.53
C THR A 170 -8.82 -22.18 -10.01
N ARG A 171 -7.92 -22.86 -10.73
CA ARG A 171 -7.56 -22.54 -12.13
C ARG A 171 -8.77 -22.46 -13.05
N SER A 172 -9.59 -23.51 -13.13
CA SER A 172 -10.74 -23.56 -14.03
C SER A 172 -11.75 -22.43 -13.77
N LYS A 173 -11.97 -22.08 -12.49
CA LYS A 173 -12.86 -20.98 -12.11
C LYS A 173 -12.34 -19.62 -12.57
N LYS A 174 -11.03 -19.41 -12.58
CA LYS A 174 -10.40 -18.17 -13.06
C LYS A 174 -10.37 -18.12 -14.58
N GLU A 175 -10.06 -19.24 -15.24
CA GLU A 175 -10.08 -19.37 -16.72
C GLU A 175 -11.45 -19.04 -17.29
N ALA A 176 -12.50 -19.50 -16.65
CA ALA A 176 -13.88 -19.17 -17.06
C ALA A 176 -14.20 -17.66 -16.96
N LYS A 177 -13.45 -16.90 -16.16
CA LYS A 177 -13.65 -15.46 -15.97
C LYS A 177 -12.80 -14.59 -16.88
N ILE A 178 -11.54 -14.92 -17.07
CA ILE A 178 -10.56 -14.05 -17.73
C ILE A 178 -9.73 -14.76 -18.82
N GLY A 179 -9.98 -16.04 -19.09
CA GLY A 179 -9.23 -16.85 -20.07
C GLY A 179 -7.89 -17.38 -19.57
N SER A 180 -7.42 -18.46 -20.19
CA SER A 180 -6.12 -19.08 -19.85
C SER A 180 -4.93 -18.20 -20.23
N GLU A 181 -4.99 -17.55 -21.40
CA GLU A 181 -3.94 -16.67 -21.91
C GLU A 181 -3.59 -15.58 -20.90
N LYS A 182 -4.62 -14.91 -20.34
CA LYS A 182 -4.42 -13.85 -19.35
C LYS A 182 -3.82 -14.35 -18.04
N LEU A 183 -4.15 -15.58 -17.63
CA LEU A 183 -3.59 -16.21 -16.44
C LEU A 183 -2.13 -16.67 -16.61
N ASP A 184 -1.74 -17.00 -17.85
CA ASP A 184 -0.40 -17.48 -18.18
C ASP A 184 0.55 -16.37 -18.64
N GLU A 185 0.04 -15.17 -18.82
CA GLU A 185 0.82 -13.99 -19.18
C GLU A 185 1.93 -13.74 -18.15
N ARG A 186 3.16 -13.59 -18.63
CA ARG A 186 4.36 -13.32 -17.79
C ARG A 186 5.09 -12.06 -18.23
N THR A 187 4.64 -11.44 -19.31
CA THR A 187 5.18 -10.20 -19.83
C THR A 187 4.05 -9.21 -20.03
N LEU A 188 4.32 -7.94 -19.82
CA LEU A 188 3.39 -6.87 -20.14
C LEU A 188 3.54 -6.45 -21.60
N ASP A 189 2.45 -6.01 -22.24
CA ASP A 189 2.53 -5.34 -23.52
C ASP A 189 3.34 -4.04 -23.36
N PHE A 190 4.45 -3.95 -24.07
CA PHE A 190 5.36 -2.80 -23.98
C PHE A 190 4.64 -1.49 -24.33
N ASN A 191 3.80 -1.49 -25.36
CA ASN A 191 3.10 -0.28 -25.79
C ASN A 191 2.08 0.17 -24.74
N GLU A 192 1.39 -0.77 -24.11
CA GLU A 192 0.46 -0.45 -23.02
C GLU A 192 1.20 0.10 -21.78
N VAL A 193 2.34 -0.47 -21.42
CA VAL A 193 3.18 0.04 -20.34
C VAL A 193 3.65 1.46 -20.63
N VAL A 194 4.21 1.70 -21.82
CA VAL A 194 4.67 3.04 -22.23
C VAL A 194 3.52 4.04 -22.25
N LYS A 195 2.35 3.63 -22.75
CA LYS A 195 1.16 4.49 -22.75
C LYS A 195 0.76 4.91 -21.33
N ARG A 196 0.74 3.98 -20.38
CA ARG A 196 0.43 4.28 -18.97
C ARG A 196 1.44 5.21 -18.34
N LEU A 197 2.73 4.95 -18.56
CA LEU A 197 3.80 5.83 -18.07
C LEU A 197 3.72 7.24 -18.64
N LYS A 198 3.32 7.39 -19.92
CA LYS A 198 3.10 8.71 -20.55
C LYS A 198 1.90 9.44 -19.93
N ILE A 199 0.78 8.74 -19.71
CA ILE A 199 -0.40 9.32 -19.04
C ILE A 199 -0.02 9.80 -17.63
N SER A 200 0.83 9.08 -16.92
CA SER A 200 1.32 9.45 -15.60
C SER A 200 2.45 10.50 -15.61
N GLY A 201 2.83 11.02 -16.76
CA GLY A 201 3.92 12.00 -16.89
C GLY A 201 5.32 11.47 -16.51
N LEU A 202 5.51 10.15 -16.50
CA LEU A 202 6.78 9.52 -16.09
C LEU A 202 7.77 9.33 -17.25
N VAL A 203 7.31 9.36 -18.50
CA VAL A 203 8.14 9.29 -19.73
C VAL A 203 7.51 10.09 -20.84
#